data_d2697cb19fbb3c140eb3421df31f763b
#
_entry.id   d2697cb19fbb3c140eb3421df31f763b
#
_cell.length_a   1.000
_cell.length_b   1.000
_cell.length_c   1.000
_cell.angle_alpha   90.00
_cell.angle_beta   90.00
_cell.angle_gamma   90.00
#
_symmetry.space_group_name_H-M   'P 1'
#
loop_
_entity.id
_entity.type
_entity.pdbx_description
1 polymer ?
#
loop_
_entity_poly.entity_id
_entity_poly.type
_entity_poly.pdbx_seq_one_letter_code
_entity_poly.pdbx_strand_id
1 'polypeptide(L)'
;MKLLAILAFAAAAFAQPAPSTLPKIKFTDTRLENGLRVIVSEDHYAPVYAIAVAYRVGSKDERRGRTGFAHLFEHMMFKGSENVGMGELDFLIFTNGGNSNGTTNTDRTSYYEVLPRNQLDLGLYLEADRMRGLVITKENLENQRQAVKEERRLNGDNVAYGNTSEKLEELVYDNFAYHHSVIGSMADLDAASVDDVKQFFKTYYAPNNAVLALVGDLDTKDTLAKVKKYFGNIPRQTPPVPADLTEPAKNEERHGERRGKLDDPLARLTRIDIAYRIPPSGTPDARALTAAASILGGGGGGFGGRGGGGGGNSSRLYLKLVQEKELVTNVSCNTDRRVGPGTFHISATLRPGKTPEEVEGLIGEEIARLHSEPVTDKELARVRISVRRGAESRLTALSRAQALADAAAVFDDPNKVNTDSGLQLAVSAADIQRAAKAHLLTANRVVFVTNPAGGAQGQGGRRGR
;
A
#
# COMPACT_ATOMS: atom_id res chain seq x y z
N MET A 1 -70.54 -19.29 28.66
CA MET A 1 -69.97 -19.01 27.35
C MET A 1 -68.66 -18.21 27.52
N LYS A 2 -67.48 -18.86 27.44
CA LYS A 2 -66.19 -18.21 27.57
C LYS A 2 -65.61 -18.06 26.15
N LEU A 3 -65.45 -16.81 25.65
CA LEU A 3 -64.75 -16.53 24.41
C LEU A 3 -63.24 -16.61 24.68
N LEU A 4 -62.52 -17.51 23.99
CA LEU A 4 -61.07 -17.52 23.86
C LEU A 4 -60.70 -16.62 22.68
N ALA A 5 -59.99 -15.52 22.95
CA ALA A 5 -59.36 -14.71 21.92
C ALA A 5 -57.98 -15.32 21.57
N ILE A 6 -57.81 -15.81 20.36
CA ILE A 6 -56.55 -16.28 19.82
C ILE A 6 -55.80 -15.08 19.21
N LEU A 7 -54.73 -14.60 19.86
CA LEU A 7 -53.81 -13.62 19.28
C LEU A 7 -52.87 -14.35 18.31
N ALA A 8 -53.04 -14.12 17.03
CA ALA A 8 -52.08 -14.52 16.00
C ALA A 8 -50.93 -13.53 15.96
N PHE A 9 -49.73 -13.93 16.42
CA PHE A 9 -48.48 -13.18 16.23
C PHE A 9 -48.04 -13.38 14.76
N ALA A 10 -48.20 -12.37 13.93
CA ALA A 10 -47.58 -12.34 12.60
C ALA A 10 -46.09 -12.04 12.78
N ALA A 11 -45.25 -13.06 12.62
CA ALA A 11 -43.81 -12.91 12.50
C ALA A 11 -43.48 -12.16 11.19
N ALA A 12 -43.20 -10.85 11.29
CA ALA A 12 -42.66 -10.11 10.18
C ALA A 12 -41.25 -10.65 9.88
N ALA A 13 -41.14 -11.46 8.84
CA ALA A 13 -39.86 -11.83 8.26
C ALA A 13 -39.21 -10.56 7.74
N PHE A 14 -38.21 -10.03 8.45
CA PHE A 14 -37.34 -9.02 7.92
C PHE A 14 -36.60 -9.65 6.73
N ALA A 15 -37.04 -9.35 5.52
CA ALA A 15 -36.33 -9.68 4.31
C ALA A 15 -34.97 -9.03 4.41
N GLN A 16 -33.89 -9.83 4.51
CA GLN A 16 -32.54 -9.31 4.39
C GLN A 16 -32.45 -8.63 3.01
N PRO A 17 -31.97 -7.38 2.95
CA PRO A 17 -31.80 -6.74 1.65
C PRO A 17 -30.88 -7.63 0.81
N ALA A 18 -31.31 -7.89 -0.44
CA ALA A 18 -30.50 -8.66 -1.39
C ALA A 18 -29.07 -8.11 -1.40
N PRO A 19 -28.05 -8.96 -1.46
CA PRO A 19 -26.67 -8.49 -1.45
C PRO A 19 -26.51 -7.52 -2.63
N SER A 20 -26.27 -6.23 -2.35
CA SER A 20 -26.03 -5.25 -3.39
C SER A 20 -24.84 -5.71 -4.20
N THR A 21 -25.03 -5.89 -5.50
CA THR A 21 -23.94 -6.22 -6.42
C THR A 21 -22.95 -5.05 -6.40
N LEU A 22 -21.67 -5.36 -6.26
CA LEU A 22 -20.63 -4.33 -6.34
C LEU A 22 -20.69 -3.63 -7.71
N PRO A 23 -20.52 -2.31 -7.76
CA PRO A 23 -20.49 -1.57 -9.02
C PRO A 23 -19.37 -2.11 -9.91
N LYS A 24 -19.68 -2.39 -11.17
CA LYS A 24 -18.69 -2.81 -12.16
C LYS A 24 -18.12 -1.60 -12.87
N ILE A 25 -16.80 -1.50 -12.90
CA ILE A 25 -16.05 -0.53 -13.68
C ILE A 25 -15.92 -1.05 -15.10
N LYS A 26 -16.53 -0.34 -16.06
CA LYS A 26 -16.38 -0.62 -17.50
C LYS A 26 -15.14 0.11 -18.00
N PHE A 27 -14.37 -0.55 -18.84
CA PHE A 27 -13.18 0.04 -19.45
C PHE A 27 -12.85 -0.63 -20.78
N THR A 28 -12.11 0.08 -21.63
CA THR A 28 -11.44 -0.42 -22.81
C THR A 28 -9.98 -0.63 -22.47
N ASP A 29 -9.39 -1.73 -22.91
CA ASP A 29 -7.99 -2.11 -22.69
C ASP A 29 -7.33 -2.39 -24.04
N THR A 30 -6.31 -1.63 -24.39
CA THR A 30 -5.62 -1.74 -25.67
C THR A 30 -4.11 -1.51 -25.51
N ARG A 31 -3.33 -1.82 -26.56
CA ARG A 31 -1.90 -1.56 -26.58
C ARG A 31 -1.52 -0.82 -27.86
N LEU A 32 -0.64 0.19 -27.74
CA LEU A 32 0.00 0.83 -28.89
C LEU A 32 1.11 -0.08 -29.46
N GLU A 33 1.56 0.22 -30.67
CA GLU A 33 2.64 -0.53 -31.35
C GLU A 33 3.97 -0.50 -30.56
N ASN A 34 4.23 0.60 -29.85
CA ASN A 34 5.40 0.72 -28.97
C ASN A 34 5.27 -0.04 -27.63
N GLY A 35 4.15 -0.72 -27.39
CA GLY A 35 3.90 -1.57 -26.22
C GLY A 35 3.21 -0.85 -25.06
N LEU A 36 2.95 0.45 -25.12
CA LEU A 36 2.19 1.16 -24.08
C LEU A 36 0.80 0.55 -23.96
N ARG A 37 0.45 0.08 -22.77
CA ARG A 37 -0.90 -0.37 -22.44
C ARG A 37 -1.76 0.84 -22.08
N VAL A 38 -2.91 0.96 -22.70
CA VAL A 38 -3.83 2.10 -22.54
C VAL A 38 -5.18 1.59 -22.09
N ILE A 39 -5.66 2.10 -20.97
CA ILE A 39 -6.97 1.75 -20.39
C ILE A 39 -7.81 3.02 -20.32
N VAL A 40 -9.01 2.99 -20.89
CA VAL A 40 -9.96 4.11 -20.87
C VAL A 40 -11.25 3.68 -20.21
N SER A 41 -11.75 4.47 -19.25
CA SER A 41 -13.03 4.25 -18.57
C SER A 41 -13.82 5.55 -18.56
N GLU A 42 -14.92 5.59 -19.30
CA GLU A 42 -15.78 6.76 -19.39
C GLU A 42 -16.59 6.95 -18.11
N ASP A 43 -16.67 8.19 -17.64
CA ASP A 43 -17.48 8.61 -16.49
C ASP A 43 -17.90 10.09 -16.68
N HIS A 44 -19.12 10.30 -17.12
CA HIS A 44 -19.65 11.62 -17.46
C HIS A 44 -20.33 12.33 -16.26
N TYR A 45 -20.08 11.88 -15.03
CA TYR A 45 -20.69 12.47 -13.84
C TYR A 45 -20.21 13.90 -13.55
N ALA A 46 -18.95 14.19 -13.82
CA ALA A 46 -18.35 15.51 -13.65
C ALA A 46 -17.45 15.84 -14.85
N PRO A 47 -17.32 17.13 -15.26
CA PRO A 47 -16.54 17.54 -16.43
C PRO A 47 -15.02 17.53 -16.15
N VAL A 48 -14.52 16.46 -15.59
CA VAL A 48 -13.10 16.24 -15.24
C VAL A 48 -12.66 14.87 -15.71
N TYR A 49 -11.34 14.69 -15.85
CA TYR A 49 -10.74 13.38 -16.04
C TYR A 49 -9.54 13.22 -15.11
N ALA A 50 -9.20 11.97 -14.83
CA ALA A 50 -7.96 11.57 -14.18
C ALA A 50 -7.10 10.78 -15.17
N ILE A 51 -5.81 11.03 -15.16
CA ILE A 51 -4.79 10.25 -15.84
C ILE A 51 -3.90 9.61 -14.77
N ALA A 52 -3.55 8.34 -14.94
CA ALA A 52 -2.58 7.65 -14.11
C ALA A 52 -1.62 6.86 -14.99
N VAL A 53 -0.33 7.07 -14.80
CA VAL A 53 0.75 6.34 -15.48
C VAL A 53 1.49 5.51 -14.45
N ALA A 54 1.33 4.19 -14.48
CA ALA A 54 2.03 3.27 -13.60
C ALA A 54 3.17 2.58 -14.34
N TYR A 55 4.39 2.76 -13.84
CA TYR A 55 5.59 2.06 -14.32
C TYR A 55 5.83 0.81 -13.48
N ARG A 56 6.19 -0.30 -14.15
CA ARG A 56 6.51 -1.58 -13.51
C ARG A 56 7.92 -1.55 -12.92
N VAL A 57 8.14 -0.65 -11.99
CA VAL A 57 9.39 -0.47 -11.25
C VAL A 57 9.08 0.09 -9.86
N GLY A 58 9.61 -0.55 -8.84
CA GLY A 58 9.54 -0.12 -7.44
C GLY A 58 10.85 -0.42 -6.73
N SER A 59 10.86 -0.33 -5.40
CA SER A 59 12.10 -0.58 -4.66
C SER A 59 12.60 -2.03 -4.80
N LYS A 60 11.74 -3.00 -5.11
CA LYS A 60 12.16 -4.39 -5.37
C LYS A 60 13.14 -4.54 -6.55
N ASP A 61 13.13 -3.59 -7.48
CA ASP A 61 13.94 -3.62 -8.69
C ASP A 61 15.30 -2.92 -8.49
N GLU A 62 15.58 -2.46 -7.29
CA GLU A 62 16.81 -1.79 -6.90
C GLU A 62 17.95 -2.80 -6.64
N ARG A 63 19.18 -2.32 -6.67
CA ARG A 63 20.36 -3.13 -6.39
C ARG A 63 21.06 -2.67 -5.11
N ARG A 64 21.84 -3.56 -4.49
CA ARG A 64 22.66 -3.23 -3.32
C ARG A 64 23.56 -2.03 -3.59
N GLY A 65 23.63 -1.10 -2.66
CA GLY A 65 24.37 0.17 -2.79
C GLY A 65 23.63 1.22 -3.63
N ARG A 66 22.38 0.98 -3.98
CA ARG A 66 21.53 1.90 -4.77
C ARG A 66 20.06 1.80 -4.33
N THR A 67 19.81 1.73 -3.01
CA THR A 67 18.46 1.76 -2.45
C THR A 67 17.89 3.18 -2.46
N GLY A 68 16.57 3.30 -2.60
CA GLY A 68 15.87 4.59 -2.70
C GLY A 68 15.82 5.17 -4.12
N PHE A 69 16.33 4.47 -5.13
CA PHE A 69 16.38 4.96 -6.52
C PHE A 69 15.00 5.10 -7.13
N ALA A 70 14.09 4.17 -6.90
CA ALA A 70 12.74 4.25 -7.42
C ALA A 70 12.01 5.48 -6.87
N HIS A 71 12.17 5.78 -5.59
CA HIS A 71 11.59 6.96 -4.95
C HIS A 71 12.29 8.27 -5.37
N LEU A 72 13.63 8.28 -5.40
CA LEU A 72 14.37 9.42 -5.93
C LEU A 72 13.94 9.74 -7.36
N PHE A 73 13.68 8.69 -8.16
CA PHE A 73 13.23 8.86 -9.52
C PHE A 73 11.81 9.42 -9.61
N GLU A 74 10.91 9.04 -8.69
CA GLU A 74 9.61 9.68 -8.56
C GLU A 74 9.76 11.20 -8.47
N HIS A 75 10.65 11.70 -7.60
CA HIS A 75 10.93 13.13 -7.47
C HIS A 75 11.53 13.75 -8.74
N MET A 76 12.43 13.03 -9.41
CA MET A 76 13.06 13.53 -10.64
C MET A 76 12.07 13.77 -11.77
N MET A 77 10.97 13.02 -11.85
CA MET A 77 9.93 13.14 -12.86
C MET A 77 9.17 14.48 -12.83
N PHE A 78 9.30 15.26 -11.76
CA PHE A 78 8.70 16.59 -11.60
C PHE A 78 9.70 17.73 -11.87
N LYS A 79 10.94 17.43 -12.28
CA LYS A 79 12.03 18.43 -12.39
C LYS A 79 12.41 18.82 -13.79
N GLY A 80 11.46 18.67 -14.71
CA GLY A 80 11.61 19.07 -16.09
C GLY A 80 11.86 17.91 -17.04
N SER A 81 11.41 18.08 -18.25
CA SER A 81 11.52 17.12 -19.34
C SER A 81 12.03 17.83 -20.60
N GLU A 82 12.02 17.16 -21.74
CA GLU A 82 12.63 17.66 -22.96
C GLU A 82 12.10 19.06 -23.39
N ASN A 83 10.78 19.27 -23.25
CA ASN A 83 10.12 20.50 -23.67
C ASN A 83 9.38 21.23 -22.53
N VAL A 84 9.48 20.74 -21.31
CA VAL A 84 8.81 21.30 -20.11
C VAL A 84 9.86 21.63 -19.06
N GLY A 85 9.97 22.91 -18.71
CA GLY A 85 10.97 23.41 -17.76
C GLY A 85 10.74 22.96 -16.32
N MET A 86 11.73 23.18 -15.48
CA MET A 86 11.63 22.87 -14.04
C MET A 86 10.50 23.68 -13.37
N GLY A 87 9.56 22.97 -12.71
CA GLY A 87 8.39 23.57 -12.06
C GLY A 87 7.25 23.94 -13.03
N GLU A 88 7.48 23.89 -14.34
CA GLU A 88 6.47 24.23 -15.34
C GLU A 88 5.34 23.20 -15.40
N LEU A 89 5.63 21.91 -15.17
CA LEU A 89 4.60 20.88 -15.10
C LEU A 89 3.54 21.21 -14.06
N ASP A 90 3.94 21.46 -12.82
CA ASP A 90 3.03 21.81 -11.74
C ASP A 90 2.32 23.14 -12.01
N PHE A 91 3.04 24.15 -12.52
CA PHE A 91 2.46 25.44 -12.91
C PHE A 91 1.36 25.26 -13.95
N LEU A 92 1.60 24.51 -15.03
CA LEU A 92 0.61 24.28 -16.09
C LEU A 92 -0.61 23.50 -15.56
N ILE A 93 -0.40 22.48 -14.72
CA ILE A 93 -1.51 21.71 -14.14
C ILE A 93 -2.35 22.58 -13.21
N PHE A 94 -1.73 23.30 -12.26
CA PHE A 94 -2.47 24.12 -11.29
C PHE A 94 -3.20 25.30 -11.92
N THR A 95 -2.56 26.02 -12.86
CA THR A 95 -3.18 27.17 -13.52
C THR A 95 -4.34 26.75 -14.44
N ASN A 96 -4.38 25.49 -14.88
CA ASN A 96 -5.48 24.92 -15.65
C ASN A 96 -6.51 24.17 -14.78
N GLY A 97 -6.50 24.37 -13.46
CA GLY A 97 -7.51 23.85 -12.53
C GLY A 97 -7.32 22.39 -12.15
N GLY A 98 -6.12 21.85 -12.32
CA GLY A 98 -5.79 20.48 -11.98
C GLY A 98 -4.95 20.33 -10.72
N ASN A 99 -4.62 19.09 -10.41
CA ASN A 99 -3.62 18.70 -9.43
C ASN A 99 -2.84 17.48 -9.92
N SER A 100 -1.63 17.29 -9.41
CA SER A 100 -0.74 16.19 -9.74
C SER A 100 -0.06 15.63 -8.50
N ASN A 101 0.37 14.36 -8.55
CA ASN A 101 1.25 13.77 -7.58
C ASN A 101 1.90 12.48 -8.12
N GLY A 102 2.87 11.93 -7.36
CA GLY A 102 3.48 10.63 -7.58
C GLY A 102 3.41 9.74 -6.34
N THR A 103 3.59 8.45 -6.52
CA THR A 103 3.77 7.50 -5.43
C THR A 103 4.66 6.35 -5.85
N THR A 104 5.60 5.97 -4.98
CA THR A 104 6.42 4.78 -5.13
C THR A 104 6.13 3.80 -4.01
N ASN A 105 6.04 2.54 -4.35
CA ASN A 105 6.04 1.45 -3.39
C ASN A 105 7.03 0.36 -3.80
N THR A 106 6.99 -0.75 -3.14
CA THR A 106 7.89 -1.87 -3.41
C THR A 106 7.73 -2.41 -4.84
N ASP A 107 6.52 -2.39 -5.42
CA ASP A 107 6.21 -3.09 -6.67
C ASP A 107 6.05 -2.19 -7.89
N ARG A 108 5.78 -0.89 -7.69
CA ARG A 108 5.53 0.05 -8.79
C ARG A 108 5.80 1.51 -8.41
N THR A 109 6.00 2.37 -9.43
CA THR A 109 5.96 3.83 -9.34
C THR A 109 4.83 4.35 -10.22
N SER A 110 4.00 5.24 -9.69
CA SER A 110 2.81 5.75 -10.39
C SER A 110 2.71 7.26 -10.26
N TYR A 111 2.38 7.92 -11.38
CA TYR A 111 2.12 9.36 -11.47
C TYR A 111 0.67 9.55 -11.85
N TYR A 112 0.04 10.62 -11.33
CA TYR A 112 -1.36 10.86 -11.62
C TYR A 112 -1.71 12.35 -11.56
N GLU A 113 -2.70 12.70 -12.36
CA GLU A 113 -3.22 14.04 -12.51
C GLU A 113 -4.74 14.00 -12.58
N VAL A 114 -5.37 15.06 -12.10
CA VAL A 114 -6.79 15.33 -12.33
C VAL A 114 -6.91 16.71 -12.97
N LEU A 115 -7.60 16.79 -14.09
CA LEU A 115 -7.76 18.02 -14.86
C LEU A 115 -9.21 18.17 -15.39
N PRO A 116 -9.66 19.40 -15.69
CA PRO A 116 -10.89 19.59 -16.45
C PRO A 116 -10.84 18.91 -17.82
N ARG A 117 -11.98 18.40 -18.32
CA ARG A 117 -12.06 17.61 -19.56
C ARG A 117 -11.47 18.31 -20.78
N ASN A 118 -11.58 19.64 -20.87
CA ASN A 118 -11.04 20.45 -21.97
C ASN A 118 -9.51 20.55 -21.98
N GLN A 119 -8.84 20.06 -20.93
CA GLN A 119 -7.38 20.03 -20.80
C GLN A 119 -6.78 18.65 -21.11
N LEU A 120 -7.51 17.76 -21.80
CA LEU A 120 -7.01 16.42 -22.12
C LEU A 120 -5.72 16.45 -22.94
N ASP A 121 -5.62 17.34 -23.93
CA ASP A 121 -4.40 17.48 -24.74
C ASP A 121 -3.21 17.93 -23.90
N LEU A 122 -3.42 18.80 -22.89
CA LEU A 122 -2.37 19.25 -21.97
C LEU A 122 -1.84 18.08 -21.12
N GLY A 123 -2.72 17.35 -20.42
CA GLY A 123 -2.26 16.22 -19.58
C GLY A 123 -1.56 15.14 -20.40
N LEU A 124 -2.08 14.79 -21.59
CA LEU A 124 -1.43 13.83 -22.48
C LEU A 124 -0.07 14.33 -22.98
N TYR A 125 0.07 15.62 -23.27
CA TYR A 125 1.33 16.23 -23.67
C TYR A 125 2.37 16.14 -22.56
N LEU A 126 2.02 16.56 -21.34
CA LEU A 126 2.92 16.58 -20.18
C LEU A 126 3.43 15.16 -19.84
N GLU A 127 2.51 14.18 -19.80
CA GLU A 127 2.87 12.79 -19.53
C GLU A 127 3.73 12.16 -20.64
N ALA A 128 3.43 12.46 -21.91
CA ALA A 128 4.21 11.97 -23.04
C ALA A 128 5.61 12.60 -23.08
N ASP A 129 5.74 13.88 -22.73
CA ASP A 129 7.00 14.59 -22.74
C ASP A 129 7.95 14.03 -21.69
N ARG A 130 7.48 13.86 -20.44
CA ARG A 130 8.31 13.28 -19.37
C ARG A 130 8.63 11.79 -19.59
N MET A 131 7.77 11.03 -20.29
CA MET A 131 8.08 9.64 -20.70
C MET A 131 9.15 9.60 -21.79
N ARG A 132 9.17 10.60 -22.70
CA ARG A 132 10.15 10.68 -23.78
C ARG A 132 11.55 10.99 -23.28
N GLY A 133 11.67 11.95 -22.35
CA GLY A 133 12.98 12.36 -21.86
C GLY A 133 12.89 13.31 -20.67
N LEU A 134 13.75 13.08 -19.71
CA LEU A 134 13.90 13.94 -18.54
C LEU A 134 15.18 14.77 -18.61
N VAL A 135 15.15 15.95 -17.99
CA VAL A 135 16.34 16.79 -17.76
C VAL A 135 17.10 16.25 -16.54
N ILE A 136 17.97 15.27 -16.79
CA ILE A 136 18.79 14.67 -15.73
C ILE A 136 20.16 15.37 -15.71
N THR A 137 20.29 16.37 -14.86
CA THR A 137 21.54 17.12 -14.62
C THR A 137 22.07 16.87 -13.22
N LYS A 138 23.34 17.23 -12.99
CA LYS A 138 23.95 17.17 -11.65
C LYS A 138 23.18 18.05 -10.65
N GLU A 139 22.74 19.21 -11.09
CA GLU A 139 21.99 20.16 -10.26
C GLU A 139 20.63 19.60 -9.84
N ASN A 140 19.83 19.10 -10.80
CA ASN A 140 18.53 18.48 -10.53
C ASN A 140 18.67 17.27 -9.61
N LEU A 141 19.65 16.40 -9.86
CA LEU A 141 19.90 15.23 -9.03
C LEU A 141 20.25 15.65 -7.60
N GLU A 142 21.17 16.63 -7.43
CA GLU A 142 21.56 17.09 -6.08
C GLU A 142 20.38 17.71 -5.34
N ASN A 143 19.59 18.53 -5.99
CA ASN A 143 18.38 19.11 -5.44
C ASN A 143 17.41 18.04 -4.94
N GLN A 144 17.11 17.01 -5.76
CA GLN A 144 16.18 15.96 -5.36
C GLN A 144 16.78 14.98 -4.36
N ARG A 145 18.07 14.71 -4.41
CA ARG A 145 18.77 13.96 -3.36
C ARG A 145 18.57 14.60 -1.99
N GLN A 146 18.76 15.91 -1.88
CA GLN A 146 18.56 16.62 -0.62
C GLN A 146 17.09 16.60 -0.17
N ALA A 147 16.15 16.74 -1.11
CA ALA A 147 14.72 16.64 -0.81
C ALA A 147 14.34 15.26 -0.25
N VAL A 148 14.77 14.17 -0.89
CA VAL A 148 14.51 12.79 -0.42
C VAL A 148 15.21 12.51 0.92
N LYS A 149 16.45 13.01 1.12
CA LYS A 149 17.14 12.88 2.40
C LYS A 149 16.42 13.64 3.51
N GLU A 150 15.90 14.82 3.23
CA GLU A 150 15.11 15.57 4.20
C GLU A 150 13.77 14.88 4.49
N GLU A 151 13.11 14.35 3.48
CA GLU A 151 11.92 13.54 3.66
C GLU A 151 12.19 12.31 4.54
N ARG A 152 13.29 11.60 4.33
CA ARG A 152 13.71 10.50 5.20
C ARG A 152 13.87 10.97 6.65
N ARG A 153 14.51 12.13 6.89
CA ARG A 153 14.63 12.68 8.23
C ARG A 153 13.26 13.00 8.84
N LEU A 154 12.41 13.70 8.10
CA LEU A 154 11.09 14.13 8.60
C LEU A 154 10.14 12.96 8.85
N ASN A 155 10.26 11.89 8.10
CA ASN A 155 9.30 10.79 8.09
C ASN A 155 9.84 9.51 8.76
N GLY A 156 11.14 9.43 8.98
CA GLY A 156 11.84 8.29 9.58
C GLY A 156 12.69 8.71 10.76
N ASP A 157 13.84 9.33 10.49
CA ASP A 157 14.89 9.50 11.50
C ASP A 157 14.48 10.41 12.66
N ASN A 158 13.62 11.42 12.42
CA ASN A 158 13.14 12.39 13.41
C ASN A 158 11.74 12.10 13.95
N VAL A 159 11.22 10.91 13.73
CA VAL A 159 9.88 10.49 14.22
C VAL A 159 10.01 9.27 15.11
N ALA A 160 9.34 9.30 16.26
CA ALA A 160 9.30 8.14 17.15
C ALA A 160 8.81 6.89 16.38
N TYR A 161 9.53 5.79 16.51
CA TYR A 161 9.32 4.52 15.80
C TYR A 161 9.51 4.59 14.28
N GLY A 162 10.05 5.68 13.73
CA GLY A 162 10.18 5.89 12.28
C GLY A 162 11.03 4.82 11.59
N ASN A 163 12.11 4.40 12.24
CA ASN A 163 13.02 3.37 11.72
C ASN A 163 12.60 1.93 12.06
N THR A 164 11.53 1.73 12.85
CA THR A 164 11.09 0.39 13.27
C THR A 164 10.67 -0.48 12.09
N SER A 165 9.95 0.08 11.13
CA SER A 165 9.47 -0.66 9.96
C SER A 165 10.63 -1.18 9.09
N GLU A 166 11.65 -0.37 8.87
CA GLU A 166 12.85 -0.76 8.11
C GLU A 166 13.60 -1.90 8.82
N LYS A 167 13.81 -1.77 10.13
CA LYS A 167 14.45 -2.83 10.94
C LYS A 167 13.62 -4.11 11.03
N LEU A 168 12.31 -4.00 11.02
CA LEU A 168 11.41 -5.14 10.95
C LEU A 168 11.50 -5.85 9.60
N GLU A 169 11.51 -5.13 8.48
CA GLU A 169 11.65 -5.68 7.14
C GLU A 169 12.98 -6.40 6.94
N GLU A 170 14.09 -5.87 7.48
CA GLU A 170 15.41 -6.52 7.51
C GLU A 170 15.37 -7.90 8.18
N LEU A 171 14.49 -8.10 9.17
CA LEU A 171 14.31 -9.38 9.84
C LEU A 171 13.29 -10.28 9.15
N VAL A 172 12.28 -9.72 8.50
CA VAL A 172 11.22 -10.49 7.83
C VAL A 172 11.73 -11.12 6.55
N TYR A 173 12.46 -10.36 5.73
CA TYR A 173 12.88 -10.79 4.40
C TYR A 173 14.36 -11.13 4.32
N ASP A 174 14.68 -12.24 3.68
CA ASP A 174 16.05 -12.63 3.32
C ASP A 174 16.39 -12.19 1.91
N ASN A 175 15.39 -12.05 1.04
CA ASN A 175 15.56 -11.57 -0.32
C ASN A 175 15.75 -10.04 -0.32
N PHE A 176 16.80 -9.58 -0.99
CA PHE A 176 17.14 -8.16 -1.07
C PHE A 176 16.00 -7.30 -1.62
N ALA A 177 15.22 -7.81 -2.56
CA ALA A 177 14.12 -7.07 -3.19
C ALA A 177 13.13 -6.48 -2.16
N TYR A 178 12.96 -7.13 -1.00
CA TYR A 178 12.04 -6.68 0.05
C TYR A 178 12.71 -6.36 1.39
N HIS A 179 14.03 -6.47 1.44
CA HIS A 179 14.83 -6.32 2.67
C HIS A 179 15.14 -4.85 3.04
N HIS A 180 14.77 -3.90 2.20
CA HIS A 180 15.10 -2.48 2.39
C HIS A 180 13.88 -1.57 2.19
N SER A 181 13.96 -0.37 2.76
CA SER A 181 12.89 0.60 2.65
C SER A 181 12.82 1.26 1.27
N VAL A 182 11.63 1.68 0.87
CA VAL A 182 11.38 2.39 -0.39
C VAL A 182 12.14 3.71 -0.49
N ILE A 183 12.32 4.41 0.65
CA ILE A 183 13.04 5.70 0.68
C ILE A 183 14.55 5.53 0.55
N GLY A 184 15.08 4.32 0.79
CA GLY A 184 16.49 3.99 0.71
C GLY A 184 17.34 4.50 1.87
N SER A 185 18.63 4.14 1.87
CA SER A 185 19.61 4.59 2.86
C SER A 185 20.23 5.94 2.50
N MET A 186 20.64 6.73 3.51
CA MET A 186 21.37 7.98 3.28
C MET A 186 22.65 7.75 2.46
N ALA A 187 23.37 6.66 2.72
CA ALA A 187 24.60 6.32 2.02
C ALA A 187 24.38 6.00 0.55
N ASP A 188 23.32 5.24 0.23
CA ASP A 188 22.98 4.89 -1.15
C ASP A 188 22.49 6.09 -1.95
N LEU A 189 21.73 6.97 -1.31
CA LEU A 189 21.29 8.25 -1.90
C LEU A 189 22.50 9.14 -2.21
N ASP A 190 23.50 9.23 -1.30
CA ASP A 190 24.72 9.98 -1.53
C ASP A 190 25.58 9.39 -2.64
N ALA A 191 25.57 8.08 -2.80
CA ALA A 191 26.31 7.37 -3.85
C ALA A 191 25.67 7.46 -5.25
N ALA A 192 24.45 8.00 -5.37
CA ALA A 192 23.74 8.14 -6.63
C ALA A 192 24.49 9.08 -7.60
N SER A 193 24.82 8.61 -8.80
CA SER A 193 25.41 9.40 -9.86
C SER A 193 24.41 9.77 -10.95
N VAL A 194 24.72 10.79 -11.75
CA VAL A 194 23.94 11.17 -12.93
C VAL A 194 23.77 10.00 -13.89
N ASP A 195 24.84 9.22 -14.08
CA ASP A 195 24.81 8.08 -14.98
C ASP A 195 23.94 6.92 -14.45
N ASP A 196 23.96 6.67 -13.13
CA ASP A 196 23.04 5.71 -12.51
C ASP A 196 21.59 6.10 -12.75
N VAL A 197 21.24 7.40 -12.58
CA VAL A 197 19.88 7.91 -12.78
C VAL A 197 19.48 7.83 -14.25
N LYS A 198 20.35 8.21 -15.19
CA LYS A 198 20.11 8.06 -16.63
C LYS A 198 19.90 6.60 -17.04
N GLN A 199 20.69 5.69 -16.48
CA GLN A 199 20.53 4.26 -16.75
C GLN A 199 19.23 3.73 -16.19
N PHE A 200 18.80 4.18 -15.01
CA PHE A 200 17.53 3.80 -14.39
C PHE A 200 16.34 4.25 -15.26
N PHE A 201 16.35 5.50 -15.74
CA PHE A 201 15.36 6.00 -16.68
C PHE A 201 15.28 5.13 -17.92
N LYS A 202 16.42 4.92 -18.59
CA LYS A 202 16.49 4.11 -19.81
C LYS A 202 15.99 2.69 -19.62
N THR A 203 16.19 2.12 -18.43
CA THR A 203 15.78 0.73 -18.14
C THR A 203 14.30 0.61 -17.88
N TYR A 204 13.73 1.51 -17.10
CA TYR A 204 12.39 1.33 -16.53
C TYR A 204 11.32 2.26 -17.08
N TYR A 205 11.69 3.47 -17.54
CA TYR A 205 10.72 4.50 -17.96
C TYR A 205 10.49 4.48 -19.47
N ALA A 206 9.85 3.42 -19.94
CA ALA A 206 9.57 3.20 -21.34
C ALA A 206 8.09 2.82 -21.55
N PRO A 207 7.52 3.10 -22.75
CA PRO A 207 6.12 2.78 -23.03
C PRO A 207 5.75 1.32 -22.76
N ASN A 208 6.62 0.40 -23.14
CA ASN A 208 6.38 -1.04 -22.98
C ASN A 208 6.57 -1.55 -21.52
N ASN A 209 6.99 -0.70 -20.59
CA ASN A 209 7.04 -0.95 -19.16
C ASN A 209 6.01 -0.12 -18.37
N ALA A 210 5.10 0.56 -19.07
CA ALA A 210 4.12 1.46 -18.49
C ALA A 210 2.67 1.05 -18.82
N VAL A 211 1.76 1.46 -17.94
CA VAL A 211 0.32 1.42 -18.15
C VAL A 211 -0.22 2.83 -17.97
N LEU A 212 -0.95 3.32 -18.97
CA LEU A 212 -1.65 4.59 -18.96
C LEU A 212 -3.15 4.33 -18.77
N ALA A 213 -3.73 4.80 -17.68
CA ALA A 213 -5.17 4.74 -17.44
C ALA A 213 -5.79 6.13 -17.45
N LEU A 214 -6.88 6.29 -18.18
CA LEU A 214 -7.66 7.53 -18.34
C LEU A 214 -9.09 7.27 -17.90
N VAL A 215 -9.59 8.05 -16.95
CA VAL A 215 -10.95 7.87 -16.39
C VAL A 215 -11.63 9.23 -16.25
N GLY A 216 -12.84 9.36 -16.73
CA GLY A 216 -13.61 10.59 -16.55
C GLY A 216 -14.49 10.94 -17.74
N ASP A 217 -14.81 12.23 -17.90
CA ASP A 217 -15.65 12.75 -18.98
C ASP A 217 -14.88 12.78 -20.30
N LEU A 218 -14.74 11.60 -20.88
CA LEU A 218 -13.94 11.29 -22.07
C LEU A 218 -14.78 10.51 -23.09
N ASP A 219 -14.48 10.70 -24.38
CA ASP A 219 -14.87 9.78 -25.44
C ASP A 219 -13.71 8.82 -25.69
N THR A 220 -13.96 7.54 -25.63
CA THR A 220 -12.92 6.51 -25.77
C THR A 220 -12.18 6.57 -27.10
N LYS A 221 -12.91 6.77 -28.20
CA LYS A 221 -12.32 6.81 -29.57
C LYS A 221 -11.42 8.02 -29.76
N ASP A 222 -11.89 9.20 -29.36
CA ASP A 222 -11.12 10.45 -29.42
C ASP A 222 -9.88 10.36 -28.50
N THR A 223 -10.07 9.87 -27.28
CA THR A 223 -9.01 9.68 -26.31
C THR A 223 -7.90 8.76 -26.85
N LEU A 224 -8.26 7.61 -27.42
CA LEU A 224 -7.27 6.68 -28.00
C LEU A 224 -6.53 7.30 -29.20
N ALA A 225 -7.22 8.09 -30.05
CA ALA A 225 -6.57 8.81 -31.15
C ALA A 225 -5.55 9.83 -30.63
N LYS A 226 -5.90 10.60 -29.59
CA LYS A 226 -4.99 11.54 -28.92
C LYS A 226 -3.82 10.84 -28.24
N VAL A 227 -4.05 9.77 -27.52
CA VAL A 227 -2.98 8.95 -26.91
C VAL A 227 -2.01 8.46 -28.00
N LYS A 228 -2.51 7.94 -29.11
CA LYS A 228 -1.65 7.54 -30.24
C LYS A 228 -0.83 8.71 -30.80
N LYS A 229 -1.43 9.92 -30.92
CA LYS A 229 -0.74 11.13 -31.36
C LYS A 229 0.43 11.51 -30.46
N TYR A 230 0.24 11.52 -29.14
CA TYR A 230 1.25 11.98 -28.17
C TYR A 230 2.30 10.92 -27.83
N PHE A 231 1.89 9.66 -27.67
CA PHE A 231 2.75 8.58 -27.18
C PHE A 231 3.26 7.64 -28.26
N GLY A 232 2.60 7.58 -29.45
CA GLY A 232 2.86 6.54 -30.44
C GLY A 232 4.28 6.56 -31.03
N ASN A 233 4.96 7.69 -31.03
CA ASN A 233 6.32 7.86 -31.52
C ASN A 233 7.40 7.70 -30.45
N ILE A 234 7.05 7.49 -29.18
CA ILE A 234 8.02 7.24 -28.11
C ILE A 234 8.57 5.82 -28.31
N PRO A 235 9.89 5.64 -28.43
CA PRO A 235 10.46 4.34 -28.73
C PRO A 235 10.32 3.37 -27.55
N ARG A 236 10.01 2.12 -27.86
CA ARG A 236 10.09 1.04 -26.87
C ARG A 236 11.54 0.76 -26.50
N GLN A 237 11.75 0.25 -25.28
CA GLN A 237 13.07 -0.19 -24.80
C GLN A 237 13.11 -1.71 -24.62
N THR A 238 14.30 -2.24 -24.41
CA THR A 238 14.45 -3.63 -23.97
C THR A 238 13.77 -3.78 -22.61
N PRO A 239 12.83 -4.73 -22.44
CA PRO A 239 12.16 -4.93 -21.16
C PRO A 239 13.20 -5.19 -20.05
N PRO A 240 13.02 -4.62 -18.85
CA PRO A 240 13.88 -4.93 -17.72
C PRO A 240 13.76 -6.41 -17.33
N VAL A 241 14.84 -6.96 -16.79
CA VAL A 241 14.79 -8.30 -16.17
C VAL A 241 13.97 -8.18 -14.89
N PRO A 242 12.91 -8.97 -14.72
CA PRO A 242 12.12 -8.95 -13.50
C PRO A 242 12.99 -9.28 -12.27
N ALA A 243 12.70 -8.61 -11.14
CA ALA A 243 13.33 -8.95 -9.88
C ALA A 243 13.00 -10.40 -9.48
N ASP A 244 13.97 -11.15 -9.01
CA ASP A 244 13.75 -12.45 -8.39
C ASP A 244 13.16 -12.21 -6.98
N LEU A 245 11.91 -12.61 -6.80
CA LEU A 245 11.18 -12.45 -5.53
C LEU A 245 11.15 -13.75 -4.71
N THR A 246 11.90 -14.75 -5.14
CA THR A 246 12.02 -16.02 -4.43
C THR A 246 12.80 -15.81 -3.14
N GLU A 247 12.19 -16.11 -2.00
CA GLU A 247 12.93 -16.14 -0.75
C GLU A 247 13.93 -17.28 -0.78
N PRO A 248 15.20 -17.04 -0.37
CA PRO A 248 16.19 -18.10 -0.27
C PRO A 248 15.65 -19.28 0.54
N ALA A 249 16.01 -20.51 0.15
CA ALA A 249 15.70 -21.69 0.94
C ALA A 249 16.15 -21.45 2.39
N LYS A 250 15.25 -21.72 3.34
CA LYS A 250 15.56 -21.54 4.75
C LYS A 250 16.70 -22.49 5.11
N ASN A 251 17.85 -21.95 5.49
CA ASN A 251 18.90 -22.73 6.13
C ASN A 251 18.44 -23.16 7.52
N GLU A 252 18.97 -24.24 8.07
CA GLU A 252 18.61 -24.70 9.43
C GLU A 252 18.77 -23.58 10.49
N GLU A 253 19.78 -22.71 10.35
CA GLU A 253 20.02 -21.54 11.19
C GLU A 253 18.96 -20.43 11.08
N ARG A 254 18.11 -20.45 10.02
CA ARG A 254 17.06 -19.46 9.76
C ARG A 254 15.63 -20.01 9.97
N HIS A 255 15.52 -21.23 10.48
CA HIS A 255 14.25 -21.78 10.93
C HIS A 255 13.94 -21.31 12.34
N GLY A 256 12.78 -20.69 12.51
CA GLY A 256 12.33 -20.29 13.82
C GLY A 256 11.96 -18.80 13.90
N GLU A 257 11.54 -18.42 15.09
CA GLU A 257 11.25 -17.04 15.44
C GLU A 257 12.50 -16.19 15.38
N ARG A 258 12.37 -14.99 14.81
CA ARG A 258 13.43 -13.97 14.83
C ARG A 258 13.01 -12.85 15.79
N ARG A 259 13.98 -12.34 16.53
CA ARG A 259 13.76 -11.24 17.48
C ARG A 259 14.72 -10.09 17.23
N GLY A 260 14.22 -8.86 17.34
CA GLY A 260 15.01 -7.65 17.28
C GLY A 260 14.57 -6.63 18.31
N LYS A 261 15.45 -5.68 18.57
CA LYS A 261 15.15 -4.54 19.43
C LYS A 261 15.84 -3.27 18.92
N LEU A 262 15.24 -2.13 19.23
CA LEU A 262 15.79 -0.82 18.97
C LEU A 262 15.54 0.06 20.18
N ASP A 263 16.57 0.81 20.60
CA ASP A 263 16.41 1.89 21.56
C ASP A 263 16.27 3.20 20.78
N ASP A 264 15.07 3.79 20.85
CA ASP A 264 14.70 4.98 20.08
C ASP A 264 14.67 6.21 21.02
N PRO A 265 15.52 7.21 20.80
CA PRO A 265 15.58 8.41 21.64
C PRO A 265 14.32 9.28 21.53
N LEU A 266 13.50 9.10 20.53
CA LEU A 266 12.27 9.86 20.32
C LEU A 266 11.04 9.15 20.86
N ALA A 267 11.12 7.84 21.06
CA ALA A 267 10.04 7.06 21.65
C ALA A 267 9.81 7.44 23.12
N ARG A 268 8.56 7.55 23.52
CA ARG A 268 8.17 7.78 24.93
C ARG A 268 7.60 6.54 25.62
N LEU A 269 7.15 5.60 24.83
CA LEU A 269 6.53 4.35 25.26
C LEU A 269 7.17 3.18 24.51
N THR A 270 7.22 2.01 25.13
CA THR A 270 7.63 0.80 24.44
C THR A 270 6.58 0.42 23.39
N ARG A 271 7.02 -0.01 22.21
CA ARG A 271 6.18 -0.57 21.16
C ARG A 271 6.66 -1.96 20.81
N ILE A 272 5.72 -2.89 20.66
CA ILE A 272 5.97 -4.22 20.12
C ILE A 272 5.36 -4.34 18.75
N ASP A 273 6.13 -4.86 17.81
CA ASP A 273 5.74 -5.16 16.42
C ASP A 273 5.95 -6.66 16.19
N ILE A 274 4.90 -7.34 15.73
CA ILE A 274 4.93 -8.78 15.42
C ILE A 274 4.56 -8.94 13.96
N ALA A 275 5.44 -9.54 13.16
CA ALA A 275 5.22 -9.77 11.75
C ALA A 275 5.31 -11.25 11.39
N TYR A 276 4.46 -11.67 10.47
CA TYR A 276 4.50 -12.98 9.83
C TYR A 276 4.61 -12.80 8.33
N ARG A 277 5.50 -13.54 7.67
CA ARG A 277 5.54 -13.57 6.22
C ARG A 277 4.34 -14.34 5.68
N ILE A 278 3.63 -13.76 4.71
CA ILE A 278 2.42 -14.32 4.12
C ILE A 278 2.55 -14.50 2.62
N PRO A 279 1.70 -15.33 1.99
CA PRO A 279 1.74 -15.55 0.55
C PRO A 279 1.54 -14.27 -0.27
N PRO A 280 1.97 -14.29 -1.55
CA PRO A 280 1.78 -13.20 -2.50
C PRO A 280 0.34 -12.69 -2.58
N SER A 281 0.20 -11.40 -2.88
CA SER A 281 -1.09 -10.75 -3.13
C SER A 281 -1.88 -11.49 -4.23
N GLY A 282 -3.20 -11.57 -4.07
CA GLY A 282 -4.07 -12.25 -5.02
C GLY A 282 -4.26 -13.75 -4.77
N THR A 283 -3.49 -14.37 -3.87
CA THR A 283 -3.72 -15.76 -3.45
C THR A 283 -4.92 -15.87 -2.50
N PRO A 284 -5.61 -17.03 -2.45
CA PRO A 284 -6.71 -17.25 -1.51
C PRO A 284 -6.30 -17.02 -0.04
N ASP A 285 -5.11 -17.48 0.34
CA ASP A 285 -4.61 -17.34 1.71
C ASP A 285 -4.29 -15.91 2.08
N ALA A 286 -3.68 -15.11 1.17
CA ALA A 286 -3.46 -13.69 1.41
C ALA A 286 -4.78 -12.93 1.63
N ARG A 287 -5.85 -13.29 0.90
CA ARG A 287 -7.20 -12.73 1.13
C ARG A 287 -7.78 -13.12 2.49
N ALA A 288 -7.66 -14.39 2.86
CA ALA A 288 -8.13 -14.88 4.15
C ALA A 288 -7.39 -14.22 5.32
N LEU A 289 -6.07 -14.03 5.20
CA LEU A 289 -5.25 -13.33 6.19
C LEU A 289 -5.56 -11.84 6.26
N THR A 290 -5.91 -11.19 5.15
CA THR A 290 -6.41 -9.81 5.16
C THR A 290 -7.71 -9.68 5.96
N ALA A 291 -8.61 -10.68 5.83
CA ALA A 291 -9.82 -10.71 6.64
C ALA A 291 -9.51 -10.96 8.12
N ALA A 292 -8.57 -11.87 8.43
CA ALA A 292 -8.09 -12.12 9.78
C ALA A 292 -7.50 -10.85 10.43
N ALA A 293 -6.68 -10.10 9.70
CA ALA A 293 -6.10 -8.83 10.19
C ALA A 293 -7.19 -7.81 10.54
N SER A 294 -8.22 -7.70 9.71
CA SER A 294 -9.38 -6.82 9.99
C SER A 294 -10.14 -7.23 11.25
N ILE A 295 -10.24 -8.52 11.54
CA ILE A 295 -10.90 -9.05 12.74
C ILE A 295 -10.05 -8.80 13.98
N LEU A 296 -8.75 -9.04 13.90
CA LEU A 296 -7.83 -8.89 15.03
C LEU A 296 -7.59 -7.43 15.39
N GLY A 297 -7.27 -6.58 14.43
CA GLY A 297 -6.84 -5.21 14.70
C GLY A 297 -7.65 -4.10 14.02
N GLY A 298 -8.70 -4.45 13.29
CA GLY A 298 -9.56 -3.46 12.61
C GLY A 298 -8.92 -2.84 11.37
N GLY A 299 -8.05 -3.59 10.69
CA GLY A 299 -7.25 -3.14 9.57
C GLY A 299 -8.00 -2.35 8.49
N GLY A 300 -7.52 -1.16 8.25
CA GLY A 300 -7.85 -0.26 7.16
C GLY A 300 -6.56 0.15 6.44
N GLY A 301 -5.75 -0.81 6.01
CA GLY A 301 -4.55 -0.58 5.20
C GLY A 301 -4.88 -0.66 3.72
N GLY A 302 -5.13 0.48 3.08
CA GLY A 302 -5.02 0.58 1.63
C GLY A 302 -3.54 0.56 1.23
N PHE A 303 -3.27 0.12 0.02
CA PHE A 303 -1.97 0.18 -0.65
C PHE A 303 -1.39 1.61 -0.50
N GLY A 304 -0.24 1.74 0.20
CA GLY A 304 0.52 2.99 0.29
C GLY A 304 -0.01 4.08 1.24
N GLY A 305 -1.03 3.80 2.05
CA GLY A 305 -1.61 4.82 2.93
C GLY A 305 -0.89 4.94 4.27
N ARG A 306 -0.19 6.03 4.50
CA ARG A 306 0.21 6.57 5.82
C ARG A 306 -1.04 6.99 6.64
N GLY A 307 -1.92 6.06 6.90
CA GLY A 307 -3.04 6.29 7.79
C GLY A 307 -2.82 5.48 9.04
N GLY A 308 -2.40 6.09 10.11
CA GLY A 308 -2.56 5.58 11.46
C GLY A 308 -4.06 5.39 11.75
N GLY A 309 -4.68 4.45 11.07
CA GLY A 309 -6.01 3.98 11.39
C GLY A 309 -5.93 3.25 12.71
N GLY A 310 -6.28 3.90 13.77
CA GLY A 310 -6.55 3.23 15.05
C GLY A 310 -7.47 2.03 14.77
N GLY A 311 -7.06 0.86 15.26
CA GLY A 311 -7.81 -0.38 15.10
C GLY A 311 -9.26 -0.14 15.47
N GLY A 312 -10.19 -0.66 14.67
CA GLY A 312 -11.62 -0.45 14.94
C GLY A 312 -11.93 -0.87 16.37
N ASN A 313 -12.63 -0.02 17.11
CA ASN A 313 -12.93 -0.21 18.56
C ASN A 313 -13.64 -1.54 18.89
N SER A 314 -13.99 -2.33 17.89
CA SER A 314 -14.65 -3.62 18.00
C SER A 314 -13.77 -4.80 17.55
N SER A 315 -12.48 -4.58 17.27
CA SER A 315 -11.54 -5.65 16.92
C SER A 315 -11.10 -6.45 18.17
N ARG A 316 -10.73 -7.71 17.98
CA ARG A 316 -10.39 -8.61 19.11
C ARG A 316 -9.27 -8.04 19.98
N LEU A 317 -8.16 -7.64 19.36
CA LEU A 317 -7.01 -7.11 20.09
C LEU A 317 -7.31 -5.78 20.77
N TYR A 318 -8.12 -4.90 20.16
CA TYR A 318 -8.53 -3.66 20.81
C TYR A 318 -9.36 -3.94 22.07
N LEU A 319 -10.38 -4.78 21.96
CA LEU A 319 -11.22 -5.15 23.10
C LEU A 319 -10.38 -5.80 24.22
N LYS A 320 -9.46 -6.71 23.86
CA LYS A 320 -8.63 -7.44 24.83
C LYS A 320 -7.56 -6.56 25.45
N LEU A 321 -6.73 -5.90 24.64
CA LEU A 321 -5.51 -5.21 25.10
C LEU A 321 -5.76 -3.78 25.57
N VAL A 322 -6.72 -3.06 24.94
CA VAL A 322 -6.99 -1.65 25.26
C VAL A 322 -8.08 -1.52 26.31
N GLN A 323 -9.21 -2.23 26.13
CA GLN A 323 -10.38 -2.06 27.00
C GLN A 323 -10.37 -2.99 28.22
N GLU A 324 -10.12 -4.30 28.04
CA GLU A 324 -10.21 -5.28 29.13
C GLU A 324 -8.96 -5.26 30.03
N LYS A 325 -7.77 -5.36 29.41
CA LYS A 325 -6.51 -5.48 30.15
C LYS A 325 -5.79 -4.16 30.39
N GLU A 326 -6.15 -3.13 29.66
CA GLU A 326 -5.51 -1.79 29.74
C GLU A 326 -3.97 -1.83 29.63
N LEU A 327 -3.45 -2.72 28.76
CA LEU A 327 -2.01 -2.91 28.59
C LEU A 327 -1.40 -1.97 27.56
N VAL A 328 -2.19 -1.57 26.55
CA VAL A 328 -1.70 -0.76 25.46
C VAL A 328 -2.55 0.49 25.26
N THR A 329 -1.96 1.53 24.67
CA THR A 329 -2.66 2.75 24.28
C THR A 329 -3.34 2.59 22.93
N ASN A 330 -2.72 1.84 22.04
CA ASN A 330 -3.30 1.47 20.75
C ASN A 330 -2.77 0.09 20.31
N VAL A 331 -3.52 -0.52 19.40
CA VAL A 331 -3.13 -1.74 18.69
C VAL A 331 -3.70 -1.71 17.30
N SER A 332 -2.93 -2.17 16.32
CA SER A 332 -3.37 -2.33 14.94
C SER A 332 -2.92 -3.68 14.40
N CYS A 333 -3.65 -4.18 13.41
CA CYS A 333 -3.26 -5.35 12.63
C CYS A 333 -3.60 -5.10 11.17
N ASN A 334 -2.64 -5.30 10.29
CA ASN A 334 -2.81 -5.10 8.86
C ASN A 334 -2.01 -6.13 8.06
N THR A 335 -2.25 -6.17 6.75
CA THR A 335 -1.42 -6.93 5.80
C THR A 335 -0.78 -5.96 4.81
N ASP A 336 0.54 -6.04 4.66
CA ASP A 336 1.24 -5.44 3.52
C ASP A 336 1.26 -6.47 2.39
N ARG A 337 0.59 -6.12 1.28
CA ARG A 337 0.36 -7.03 0.15
C ARG A 337 1.30 -6.66 -0.99
N ARG A 338 2.18 -7.59 -1.36
CA ARG A 338 3.20 -7.44 -2.40
C ARG A 338 2.99 -8.46 -3.52
N VAL A 339 3.62 -8.27 -4.67
CA VAL A 339 3.64 -9.25 -5.78
C VAL A 339 4.31 -10.55 -5.33
N GLY A 340 5.39 -10.45 -4.59
CA GLY A 340 5.99 -11.57 -3.86
C GLY A 340 5.38 -11.74 -2.45
N PRO A 341 6.10 -12.40 -1.54
CA PRO A 341 5.65 -12.58 -0.17
C PRO A 341 5.39 -11.25 0.53
N GLY A 342 4.20 -11.13 1.14
CA GLY A 342 3.81 -9.97 1.95
C GLY A 342 4.03 -10.20 3.44
N THR A 343 3.50 -9.30 4.27
CA THR A 343 3.49 -9.42 5.72
C THR A 343 2.10 -9.32 6.32
N PHE A 344 1.88 -10.06 7.39
CA PHE A 344 0.81 -9.86 8.36
C PHE A 344 1.45 -9.22 9.59
N HIS A 345 1.08 -7.99 9.92
CA HIS A 345 1.76 -7.17 10.89
C HIS A 345 0.82 -6.70 11.99
N ILE A 346 1.21 -6.92 13.23
CA ILE A 346 0.55 -6.44 14.45
C ILE A 346 1.49 -5.46 15.13
N SER A 347 0.99 -4.27 15.46
CA SER A 347 1.73 -3.25 16.21
C SER A 347 0.94 -2.83 17.43
N ALA A 348 1.59 -2.78 18.61
CA ALA A 348 0.97 -2.37 19.85
C ALA A 348 1.90 -1.46 20.67
N THR A 349 1.40 -0.29 21.09
CA THR A 349 2.13 0.65 21.93
C THR A 349 1.69 0.47 23.38
N LEU A 350 2.63 0.11 24.26
CA LEU A 350 2.39 -0.25 25.64
C LEU A 350 2.04 0.97 26.51
N ARG A 351 1.23 0.78 27.53
CA ARG A 351 1.08 1.75 28.61
C ARG A 351 2.31 1.73 29.54
N PRO A 352 2.59 2.81 30.26
CA PRO A 352 3.69 2.84 31.23
C PRO A 352 3.62 1.69 32.23
N GLY A 353 4.75 1.06 32.50
CA GLY A 353 4.87 -0.04 33.47
C GLY A 353 4.37 -1.41 32.99
N LYS A 354 3.97 -1.53 31.72
CA LYS A 354 3.59 -2.81 31.09
C LYS A 354 4.76 -3.40 30.32
N THR A 355 4.78 -4.73 30.18
CA THR A 355 5.87 -5.46 29.54
C THR A 355 5.51 -5.95 28.13
N PRO A 356 6.47 -6.01 27.20
CA PRO A 356 6.23 -6.58 25.87
C PRO A 356 5.80 -8.05 25.94
N GLU A 357 6.34 -8.83 26.87
CA GLU A 357 6.06 -10.25 27.03
C GLU A 357 4.60 -10.52 27.38
N GLU A 358 4.01 -9.68 28.25
CA GLU A 358 2.59 -9.77 28.59
C GLU A 358 1.68 -9.50 27.39
N VAL A 359 2.01 -8.47 26.61
CA VAL A 359 1.25 -8.11 25.38
C VAL A 359 1.44 -9.19 24.31
N GLU A 360 2.66 -9.68 24.11
CA GLU A 360 2.98 -10.75 23.17
C GLU A 360 2.19 -12.03 23.50
N GLY A 361 2.13 -12.41 24.78
CA GLY A 361 1.39 -13.58 25.22
C GLY A 361 -0.08 -13.50 24.85
N LEU A 362 -0.74 -12.37 25.11
CA LEU A 362 -2.16 -12.16 24.77
C LEU A 362 -2.42 -12.07 23.26
N ILE A 363 -1.49 -11.49 22.48
CA ILE A 363 -1.56 -11.56 21.03
C ILE A 363 -1.45 -13.01 20.57
N GLY A 364 -0.55 -13.79 21.17
CA GLY A 364 -0.40 -15.23 20.89
C GLY A 364 -1.68 -16.02 21.18
N GLU A 365 -2.37 -15.72 22.29
CA GLU A 365 -3.67 -16.32 22.60
C GLU A 365 -4.73 -16.05 21.52
N GLU A 366 -4.83 -14.80 21.03
CA GLU A 366 -5.79 -14.46 19.98
C GLU A 366 -5.44 -15.10 18.61
N ILE A 367 -4.14 -15.27 18.31
CA ILE A 367 -3.70 -16.05 17.13
C ILE A 367 -4.07 -17.55 17.33
N ALA A 368 -3.83 -18.11 18.51
CA ALA A 368 -4.22 -19.50 18.81
C ALA A 368 -5.74 -19.72 18.71
N ARG A 369 -6.54 -18.72 19.08
CA ARG A 369 -8.00 -18.77 18.88
C ARG A 369 -8.39 -18.78 17.40
N LEU A 370 -7.68 -18.04 16.54
CA LEU A 370 -7.91 -18.15 15.07
C LEU A 370 -7.60 -19.56 14.54
N HIS A 371 -6.67 -20.28 15.20
CA HIS A 371 -6.36 -21.67 14.84
C HIS A 371 -7.43 -22.65 15.32
N SER A 372 -7.96 -22.48 16.53
CA SER A 372 -8.86 -23.46 17.18
C SER A 372 -10.34 -23.20 16.92
N GLU A 373 -10.74 -21.94 16.82
CA GLU A 373 -12.13 -21.51 16.75
C GLU A 373 -12.43 -20.80 15.41
N PRO A 374 -13.57 -21.05 14.77
CA PRO A 374 -14.00 -20.27 13.64
C PRO A 374 -14.33 -18.83 14.07
N VAL A 375 -14.07 -17.87 13.21
CA VAL A 375 -14.53 -16.50 13.40
C VAL A 375 -16.06 -16.44 13.33
N THR A 376 -16.67 -15.51 14.09
CA THR A 376 -18.13 -15.40 14.17
C THR A 376 -18.72 -14.71 12.94
N ASP A 377 -20.02 -14.98 12.66
CA ASP A 377 -20.74 -14.32 11.59
C ASP A 377 -20.76 -12.79 11.73
N LYS A 378 -20.79 -12.28 12.97
CA LYS A 378 -20.73 -10.85 13.27
C LYS A 378 -19.38 -10.25 12.86
N GLU A 379 -18.29 -10.95 13.07
CA GLU A 379 -16.94 -10.53 12.64
C GLU A 379 -16.83 -10.54 11.11
N LEU A 380 -17.29 -11.60 10.46
CA LEU A 380 -17.33 -11.68 9.00
C LEU A 380 -18.22 -10.59 8.38
N ALA A 381 -19.38 -10.29 8.99
CA ALA A 381 -20.25 -9.22 8.52
C ALA A 381 -19.53 -7.86 8.54
N ARG A 382 -18.76 -7.55 9.60
CA ARG A 382 -17.95 -6.33 9.67
C ARG A 382 -16.88 -6.27 8.57
N VAL A 383 -16.18 -7.37 8.34
CA VAL A 383 -15.20 -7.46 7.24
C VAL A 383 -15.87 -7.17 5.90
N ARG A 384 -17.03 -7.79 5.64
CA ARG A 384 -17.79 -7.59 4.39
C ARG A 384 -18.23 -6.14 4.20
N ILE A 385 -18.68 -5.46 5.28
CA ILE A 385 -19.03 -4.03 5.25
C ILE A 385 -17.78 -3.19 4.88
N SER A 386 -16.62 -3.48 5.49
CA SER A 386 -15.38 -2.77 5.19
C SER A 386 -14.95 -2.95 3.73
N VAL A 387 -15.05 -4.17 3.19
CA VAL A 387 -14.75 -4.46 1.78
C VAL A 387 -15.68 -3.70 0.84
N ARG A 388 -16.99 -3.66 1.11
CA ARG A 388 -17.97 -2.90 0.31
C ARG A 388 -17.66 -1.41 0.31
N ARG A 389 -17.42 -0.82 1.49
CA ARG A 389 -17.01 0.58 1.61
C ARG A 389 -15.73 0.88 0.83
N GLY A 390 -14.74 0.01 0.91
CA GLY A 390 -13.51 0.12 0.14
C GLY A 390 -13.71 0.02 -1.38
N ALA A 391 -14.68 -0.77 -1.84
CA ALA A 391 -15.02 -0.85 -3.25
C ALA A 391 -15.74 0.44 -3.73
N GLU A 392 -16.63 1.00 -2.90
CA GLU A 392 -17.33 2.24 -3.21
C GLU A 392 -16.39 3.45 -3.23
N SER A 393 -15.39 3.52 -2.34
CA SER A 393 -14.42 4.62 -2.33
C SER A 393 -13.54 4.68 -3.60
N ARG A 394 -13.50 3.60 -4.40
CA ARG A 394 -12.78 3.54 -5.67
C ARG A 394 -13.57 4.05 -6.87
N LEU A 395 -14.73 4.63 -6.67
CA LEU A 395 -15.59 5.09 -7.77
C LEU A 395 -15.25 6.49 -8.29
N THR A 396 -14.43 7.27 -7.59
CA THR A 396 -13.94 8.56 -8.12
C THR A 396 -13.05 8.35 -9.35
N ALA A 397 -13.03 9.32 -10.27
CA ALA A 397 -12.20 9.22 -11.48
C ALA A 397 -10.74 8.92 -11.15
N LEU A 398 -10.14 9.64 -10.18
CA LEU A 398 -8.76 9.43 -9.76
C LEU A 398 -8.52 8.03 -9.17
N SER A 399 -9.33 7.63 -8.18
CA SER A 399 -9.15 6.33 -7.53
C SER A 399 -9.34 5.17 -8.52
N ARG A 400 -10.23 5.34 -9.50
CA ARG A 400 -10.47 4.36 -10.57
C ARG A 400 -9.28 4.29 -11.55
N ALA A 401 -8.73 5.45 -11.97
CA ALA A 401 -7.57 5.51 -12.84
C ALA A 401 -6.35 4.83 -12.20
N GLN A 402 -6.06 5.18 -10.94
CA GLN A 402 -4.97 4.55 -10.17
C GLN A 402 -5.19 3.05 -10.01
N ALA A 403 -6.40 2.60 -9.63
CA ALA A 403 -6.69 1.19 -9.45
C ALA A 403 -6.53 0.38 -10.75
N LEU A 404 -6.98 0.91 -11.88
CA LEU A 404 -6.83 0.27 -13.20
C LEU A 404 -5.36 0.21 -13.64
N ALA A 405 -4.63 1.32 -13.50
CA ALA A 405 -3.21 1.38 -13.83
C ALA A 405 -2.38 0.44 -12.97
N ASP A 406 -2.57 0.46 -11.64
CA ASP A 406 -1.86 -0.39 -10.70
C ASP A 406 -2.17 -1.88 -10.92
N ALA A 407 -3.45 -2.25 -11.10
CA ALA A 407 -3.84 -3.63 -11.35
C ALA A 407 -3.22 -4.18 -12.66
N ALA A 408 -3.20 -3.37 -13.70
CA ALA A 408 -2.59 -3.74 -14.98
C ALA A 408 -1.06 -3.74 -14.94
N ALA A 409 -0.43 -2.83 -14.19
CA ALA A 409 1.02 -2.77 -14.09
C ALA A 409 1.56 -3.91 -13.21
N VAL A 410 0.94 -4.14 -12.05
CA VAL A 410 1.43 -5.07 -11.03
C VAL A 410 1.03 -6.52 -11.32
N PHE A 411 -0.19 -6.75 -11.81
CA PHE A 411 -0.74 -8.10 -12.00
C PHE A 411 -1.03 -8.44 -13.47
N ASP A 412 -0.75 -7.55 -14.39
CA ASP A 412 -1.11 -7.63 -15.82
C ASP A 412 -2.62 -7.85 -16.09
N ASP A 413 -3.46 -7.63 -15.08
CA ASP A 413 -4.91 -7.83 -15.13
C ASP A 413 -5.69 -6.64 -14.57
N PRO A 414 -6.15 -5.69 -15.41
CA PRO A 414 -6.94 -4.54 -14.95
C PRO A 414 -8.32 -4.97 -14.42
N ASN A 415 -8.85 -6.14 -14.79
CA ASN A 415 -10.15 -6.61 -14.33
C ASN A 415 -10.16 -6.99 -12.83
N LYS A 416 -9.01 -7.04 -12.18
CA LYS A 416 -8.92 -7.18 -10.71
C LYS A 416 -9.71 -6.11 -9.96
N VAL A 417 -9.87 -4.91 -10.53
CA VAL A 417 -10.74 -3.86 -9.96
C VAL A 417 -12.19 -4.32 -9.79
N ASN A 418 -12.66 -5.24 -10.66
CA ASN A 418 -14.00 -5.81 -10.64
C ASN A 418 -14.10 -7.12 -9.86
N THR A 419 -13.01 -7.88 -9.75
CA THR A 419 -13.05 -9.25 -9.20
C THR A 419 -12.56 -9.35 -7.76
N ASP A 420 -11.53 -8.60 -7.38
CA ASP A 420 -10.86 -8.76 -6.08
C ASP A 420 -11.79 -8.52 -4.89
N SER A 421 -12.65 -7.50 -4.96
CA SER A 421 -13.61 -7.25 -3.88
C SER A 421 -14.64 -8.38 -3.74
N GLY A 422 -15.09 -8.97 -4.85
CA GLY A 422 -15.99 -10.14 -4.84
C GLY A 422 -15.31 -11.36 -4.21
N LEU A 423 -14.06 -11.63 -4.59
CA LEU A 423 -13.26 -12.71 -4.00
C LEU A 423 -13.01 -12.48 -2.50
N GLN A 424 -12.79 -11.24 -2.09
CA GLN A 424 -12.63 -10.89 -0.67
C GLN A 424 -13.93 -11.08 0.12
N LEU A 425 -15.09 -10.74 -0.46
CA LEU A 425 -16.41 -10.96 0.16
C LEU A 425 -16.76 -12.44 0.30
N ALA A 426 -16.22 -13.30 -0.56
CA ALA A 426 -16.45 -14.74 -0.54
C ALA A 426 -15.62 -15.48 0.53
N VAL A 427 -14.64 -14.82 1.16
CA VAL A 427 -13.83 -15.44 2.23
C VAL A 427 -14.72 -15.94 3.35
N SER A 428 -14.55 -17.22 3.71
CA SER A 428 -15.30 -17.91 4.77
C SER A 428 -14.51 -17.97 6.09
N ALA A 429 -15.19 -18.32 7.17
CA ALA A 429 -14.54 -18.58 8.46
C ALA A 429 -13.53 -19.75 8.37
N ALA A 430 -13.84 -20.78 7.59
CA ALA A 430 -12.95 -21.92 7.36
C ALA A 430 -11.67 -21.51 6.60
N ASP A 431 -11.77 -20.58 5.61
CA ASP A 431 -10.59 -20.07 4.90
C ASP A 431 -9.68 -19.29 5.84
N ILE A 432 -10.24 -18.46 6.71
CA ILE A 432 -9.48 -17.70 7.72
C ILE A 432 -8.75 -18.66 8.66
N GLN A 433 -9.45 -19.63 9.20
CA GLN A 433 -8.87 -20.62 10.13
C GLN A 433 -7.75 -21.42 9.45
N ARG A 434 -7.99 -21.90 8.24
CA ARG A 434 -7.00 -22.68 7.46
C ARG A 434 -5.75 -21.84 7.17
N ALA A 435 -5.92 -20.60 6.68
CA ALA A 435 -4.81 -19.73 6.37
C ALA A 435 -4.03 -19.30 7.64
N ALA A 436 -4.72 -19.02 8.76
CA ALA A 436 -4.07 -18.75 10.03
C ALA A 436 -3.21 -19.92 10.50
N LYS A 437 -3.74 -21.16 10.48
CA LYS A 437 -3.00 -22.38 10.81
C LYS A 437 -1.76 -22.60 9.93
N ALA A 438 -1.82 -22.22 8.65
CA ALA A 438 -0.73 -22.42 7.71
C ALA A 438 0.38 -21.38 7.83
N HIS A 439 0.05 -20.13 8.17
CA HIS A 439 0.97 -19.00 8.02
C HIS A 439 1.29 -18.25 9.31
N LEU A 440 0.39 -18.19 10.29
CA LEU A 440 0.62 -17.46 11.55
C LEU A 440 1.25 -18.39 12.61
N LEU A 441 2.42 -18.93 12.28
CA LEU A 441 3.15 -19.89 13.10
C LEU A 441 4.35 -19.22 13.78
N THR A 442 4.71 -19.67 14.98
CA THR A 442 5.90 -19.18 15.69
C THR A 442 7.18 -19.32 14.84
N ALA A 443 7.31 -20.39 14.07
CA ALA A 443 8.44 -20.61 13.15
C ALA A 443 8.50 -19.61 11.97
N ASN A 444 7.45 -18.84 11.75
CA ASN A 444 7.37 -17.81 10.69
C ASN A 444 7.27 -16.39 11.28
N ARG A 445 7.47 -16.25 12.60
CA ARG A 445 7.24 -15.02 13.34
C ARG A 445 8.50 -14.20 13.50
N VAL A 446 8.38 -12.89 13.35
CA VAL A 446 9.37 -11.90 13.77
C VAL A 446 8.75 -11.06 14.88
N VAL A 447 9.48 -10.87 15.97
CA VAL A 447 9.10 -9.99 17.09
C VAL A 447 10.14 -8.89 17.19
N PHE A 448 9.70 -7.65 17.17
CA PHE A 448 10.55 -6.48 17.27
C PHE A 448 10.06 -5.55 18.37
N VAL A 449 10.95 -5.14 19.26
CA VAL A 449 10.62 -4.26 20.38
C VAL A 449 11.38 -2.95 20.22
N THR A 450 10.66 -1.83 20.16
CA THR A 450 11.24 -0.49 20.20
C THR A 450 11.02 0.11 21.59
N ASN A 451 12.13 0.40 22.27
CA ASN A 451 12.13 0.97 23.61
C ASN A 451 12.47 2.46 23.58
N PRO A 452 12.00 3.26 24.55
CA PRO A 452 12.56 4.58 24.80
C PRO A 452 14.06 4.49 25.14
N ALA A 453 14.90 5.23 24.41
CA ALA A 453 16.31 5.35 24.77
C ALA A 453 16.47 6.23 26.03
N GLY A 454 16.81 5.62 27.13
CA GLY A 454 16.80 6.24 28.45
C GLY A 454 15.61 5.74 29.25
N GLY A 455 15.87 4.68 30.02
CA GLY A 455 14.85 3.93 30.75
C GLY A 455 13.84 4.82 31.45
N ALA A 456 12.61 4.42 31.40
CA ALA A 456 11.50 5.05 32.11
C ALA A 456 11.81 5.16 33.62
N GLN A 457 12.56 6.18 34.01
CA GLN A 457 12.56 6.65 35.39
C GLN A 457 11.46 7.71 35.49
N GLY A 458 10.26 7.22 35.80
CA GLY A 458 9.24 8.04 36.42
C GLY A 458 9.74 8.53 37.78
N GLN A 459 10.54 9.58 37.80
CA GLN A 459 10.70 10.41 38.99
C GLN A 459 9.70 11.55 38.89
N GLY A 460 8.58 11.33 39.57
CA GLY A 460 7.72 12.41 40.05
C GLY A 460 8.51 13.42 40.87
N GLY A 461 9.13 14.38 40.18
CA GLY A 461 9.71 15.56 40.81
C GLY A 461 8.59 16.44 41.32
N ARG A 462 8.15 16.28 42.56
CA ARG A 462 7.49 17.32 43.36
C ARG A 462 8.33 18.58 43.26
N ARG A 463 7.95 19.56 42.47
CA ARG A 463 8.35 20.96 42.70
C ARG A 463 7.42 21.52 43.77
N GLY A 464 7.89 21.49 44.98
CA GLY A 464 7.43 22.35 46.06
C GLY A 464 8.15 23.66 45.95
N ARG A 465 7.39 24.64 46.03
CA ARG A 465 7.45 26.06 46.39
C ARG A 465 7.08 27.02 45.29
#